data_ccf867d30fa474add00de0e3c615faf0
#
_entry.id   ccf867d30fa474add00de0e3c615faf0
#
_cell.length_a   1.000
_cell.length_b   1.000
_cell.length_c   1.000
_cell.angle_alpha   90.00
_cell.angle_beta   90.00
_cell.angle_gamma   90.00
#
_symmetry.space_group_name_H-M   'P 1'
#
loop_
_entity.id
_entity.type
_entity.pdbx_description
1 polymer ?
#
loop_
_entity_poly.entity_id
_entity_poly.type
_entity_poly.pdbx_seq_one_letter_code
_entity_poly.pdbx_strand_id
1 'polypeptide(L)'
;RRVRLPVGEIDLIAVRGRTLAFVEVKARKTFTSAANAVTPASWQRINRAAASWTARRSTLQTHDWRFDLVVIQPWKRPVHLADQWRPDFAPSGR
;
A
#
# COMPACT_ATOMS: atom_id res chain seq x y z
N ARG A 1 -2.14 -2.68 10.83
CA ARG A 1 -0.97 -3.22 11.55
C ARG A 1 0.18 -3.48 10.58
N ARG A 2 1.38 -3.43 11.09
CA ARG A 2 2.57 -3.70 10.30
C ARG A 2 2.74 -5.20 10.13
N VAL A 3 3.00 -5.64 8.89
CA VAL A 3 3.13 -7.06 8.59
C VAL A 3 4.43 -7.29 7.83
N ARG A 4 5.25 -8.21 8.36
CA ARG A 4 6.51 -8.60 7.73
C ARG A 4 6.35 -10.00 7.14
N LEU A 5 6.66 -10.11 5.85
CA LEU A 5 6.50 -11.35 5.10
C LEU A 5 7.80 -11.70 4.38
N PRO A 6 7.97 -12.97 3.97
CA PRO A 6 9.19 -13.35 3.22
C PRO A 6 9.41 -12.53 1.96
N VAL A 7 8.34 -12.11 1.29
CA VAL A 7 8.44 -11.35 0.04
C VAL A 7 8.46 -9.85 0.25
N GLY A 8 8.29 -9.38 1.49
CA GLY A 8 8.31 -7.97 1.77
C GLY A 8 7.55 -7.61 3.03
N GLU A 9 7.49 -6.32 3.29
CA GLU A 9 6.87 -5.79 4.48
C GLU A 9 5.75 -4.82 4.08
N ILE A 10 4.64 -4.88 4.79
CA ILE A 10 3.53 -3.96 4.61
C ILE A 10 3.35 -3.20 5.91
N ASP A 11 3.35 -1.87 5.84
CA ASP A 11 3.31 -1.04 7.03
C ASP A 11 1.99 -1.16 7.78
N LEU A 12 0.88 -1.23 7.04
CA LEU A 12 -0.43 -1.29 7.67
C LEU A 12 -1.40 -1.99 6.73
N ILE A 13 -2.24 -2.84 7.30
CA ILE A 13 -3.33 -3.48 6.55
C ILE A 13 -4.63 -3.15 7.26
N ALA A 14 -5.61 -2.67 6.50
CA ALA A 14 -6.90 -2.28 7.05
C ALA A 14 -8.03 -2.88 6.22
N VAL A 15 -9.10 -3.26 6.89
CA VAL A 15 -10.29 -3.79 6.24
C VAL A 15 -11.46 -2.87 6.54
N ARG A 16 -12.17 -2.48 5.51
CA ARG A 16 -13.39 -1.70 5.66
C ARG A 16 -14.41 -2.18 4.63
N GLY A 17 -15.48 -2.83 5.11
CA GLY A 17 -16.42 -3.44 4.21
C GLY A 17 -15.76 -4.48 3.33
N ARG A 18 -15.89 -4.35 2.03
CA ARG A 18 -15.27 -5.26 1.08
C ARG A 18 -13.90 -4.78 0.60
N THR A 19 -13.41 -3.69 1.15
CA THR A 19 -12.12 -3.14 0.75
C THR A 19 -11.04 -3.59 1.72
N LEU A 20 -9.95 -4.10 1.15
CA LEU A 20 -8.76 -4.50 1.88
C LEU A 20 -7.65 -3.55 1.44
N ALA A 21 -7.26 -2.65 2.32
CA ALA A 21 -6.28 -1.61 2.00
C ALA A 21 -4.91 -2.01 2.53
N PHE A 22 -3.93 -1.99 1.63
CA PHE A 22 -2.52 -2.18 1.97
C PHE A 22 -1.86 -0.81 1.94
N VAL A 23 -1.37 -0.37 3.08
CA VAL A 23 -1.00 1.03 3.28
C VAL A 23 0.51 1.14 3.47
N GLU A 24 1.12 2.01 2.69
CA GLU A 24 2.51 2.39 2.85
C GLU A 24 2.56 3.72 3.57
N VAL A 25 3.41 3.82 4.59
CA VAL A 25 3.56 5.04 5.37
C VAL A 25 4.92 5.65 5.09
N LYS A 26 4.94 6.92 4.67
CA LYS A 26 6.19 7.63 4.39
C LYS A 26 6.26 8.90 5.22
N ALA A 27 7.30 9.00 6.04
CA ALA A 27 7.58 10.18 6.83
C ALA A 27 8.72 10.95 6.19
N ARG A 28 8.45 12.17 5.74
CA ARG A 28 9.43 13.02 5.06
C ARG A 28 9.18 14.47 5.46
N LYS A 29 10.16 15.33 5.17
CA LYS A 29 10.01 16.75 5.48
C LYS A 29 8.97 17.43 4.59
N THR A 30 8.84 16.98 3.35
CA THR A 30 7.90 17.59 2.41
C THR A 30 6.95 16.53 1.85
N PHE A 31 5.79 16.98 1.45
CA PHE A 31 4.79 16.10 0.83
C PHE A 31 5.35 15.49 -0.46
N THR A 32 5.97 16.30 -1.29
CA THR A 32 6.51 15.83 -2.57
C THR A 32 7.55 14.73 -2.36
N SER A 33 8.45 14.92 -1.39
CA SER A 33 9.46 13.91 -1.09
C SER A 33 8.80 12.60 -0.65
N ALA A 34 7.77 12.67 0.17
CA ALA A 34 7.07 11.47 0.62
C ALA A 34 6.37 10.78 -0.53
N ALA A 35 5.66 11.54 -1.36
CA ALA A 35 4.92 10.97 -2.48
C ALA A 35 5.86 10.32 -3.49
N ASN A 36 7.02 10.92 -3.73
CA ASN A 36 8.00 10.39 -4.69
C ASN A 36 8.82 9.23 -4.13
N ALA A 37 8.73 8.98 -2.84
CA ALA A 37 9.50 7.89 -2.23
C ALA A 37 8.97 6.51 -2.60
N VAL A 38 7.72 6.41 -3.06
CA VAL A 38 7.14 5.12 -3.41
C VAL A 38 7.15 4.98 -4.92
N THR A 39 8.01 4.09 -5.40
CA THR A 39 8.17 3.85 -6.83
C THR A 39 7.24 2.73 -7.29
N PRO A 40 7.03 2.59 -8.61
CA PRO A 40 6.28 1.43 -9.11
C PRO A 40 6.87 0.10 -8.66
N ALA A 41 8.19 0.01 -8.57
CA ALA A 41 8.83 -1.21 -8.08
C ALA A 41 8.48 -1.49 -6.62
N SER A 42 8.39 -0.43 -5.80
CA SER A 42 7.96 -0.57 -4.41
C SER A 42 6.53 -1.06 -4.33
N TRP A 43 5.63 -0.48 -5.14
CA TRP A 43 4.24 -0.92 -5.15
C TRP A 43 4.10 -2.37 -5.59
N GLN A 44 4.89 -2.81 -6.58
CA GLN A 44 4.84 -4.20 -7.00
C GLN A 44 5.32 -5.14 -5.90
N ARG A 45 6.32 -4.72 -5.13
CA ARG A 45 6.80 -5.48 -3.99
C ARG A 45 5.71 -5.61 -2.93
N ILE A 46 5.00 -4.51 -2.66
CA ILE A 46 3.88 -4.51 -1.73
C ILE A 46 2.77 -5.41 -2.23
N ASN A 47 2.51 -5.38 -3.53
CA ASN A 47 1.49 -6.24 -4.13
C ASN A 47 1.81 -7.72 -3.94
N ARG A 48 3.07 -8.12 -4.11
CA ARG A 48 3.47 -9.51 -3.89
C ARG A 48 3.33 -9.90 -2.42
N ALA A 49 3.70 -9.00 -1.52
CA ALA A 49 3.53 -9.24 -0.10
C ALA A 49 2.05 -9.37 0.27
N ALA A 50 1.22 -8.53 -0.34
CA ALA A 50 -0.23 -8.58 -0.13
C ALA A 50 -0.81 -9.90 -0.59
N ALA A 51 -0.39 -10.40 -1.74
CA ALA A 51 -0.86 -11.69 -2.25
C ALA A 51 -0.48 -12.83 -1.30
N SER A 52 0.75 -12.82 -0.82
CA SER A 52 1.22 -13.82 0.12
C SER A 52 0.43 -13.79 1.42
N TRP A 53 0.18 -12.59 1.94
CA TRP A 53 -0.58 -12.43 3.18
C TRP A 53 -2.03 -12.88 3.03
N THR A 54 -2.68 -12.49 1.93
CA THR A 54 -4.09 -12.77 1.69
C THR A 54 -4.31 -14.26 1.40
N ALA A 55 -3.36 -14.91 0.75
CA ALA A 55 -3.49 -16.32 0.38
C ALA A 55 -3.76 -17.24 1.57
N ARG A 56 -3.37 -16.82 2.76
CA ARG A 56 -3.55 -17.63 3.97
C ARG A 56 -4.81 -17.26 4.74
N ARG A 57 -5.62 -16.35 4.20
CA ARG A 57 -6.82 -15.86 4.91
C ARG A 57 -8.03 -16.00 4.03
N SER A 58 -8.71 -17.15 4.17
CA SER A 58 -9.83 -17.48 3.30
C SER A 58 -10.95 -16.46 3.39
N THR A 59 -11.14 -15.84 4.53
CA THR A 59 -12.22 -14.86 4.70
C THR A 59 -12.00 -13.58 3.92
N LEU A 60 -10.78 -13.36 3.43
CA LEU A 60 -10.43 -12.12 2.72
C LEU A 60 -10.27 -12.32 1.22
N GLN A 61 -10.54 -13.53 0.71
CA GLN A 61 -10.29 -13.85 -0.69
C GLN A 61 -11.18 -13.08 -1.66
N THR A 62 -12.34 -12.64 -1.20
CA THR A 62 -13.29 -11.94 -2.05
C THR A 62 -13.27 -10.43 -1.88
N HIS A 63 -12.35 -9.91 -1.10
CA HIS A 63 -12.24 -8.47 -0.88
C HIS A 63 -11.56 -7.80 -2.07
N ASP A 64 -11.91 -6.54 -2.27
CA ASP A 64 -11.27 -5.70 -3.28
C ASP A 64 -10.02 -5.08 -2.67
N TRP A 65 -8.90 -5.17 -3.37
CA TRP A 65 -7.64 -4.63 -2.88
C TRP A 65 -7.50 -3.18 -3.26
N ARG A 66 -6.88 -2.42 -2.36
CA ARG A 66 -6.55 -1.03 -2.61
C ARG A 66 -5.19 -0.74 -2.01
N PHE A 67 -4.39 0.05 -2.70
CA PHE A 67 -3.05 0.40 -2.25
C PHE A 67 -3.03 1.88 -1.93
N ASP A 68 -2.80 2.20 -0.68
CA ASP A 68 -2.90 3.56 -0.15
C ASP A 68 -1.54 4.04 0.34
N LEU A 69 -1.37 5.34 0.39
CA LEU A 69 -0.19 5.98 0.93
C LEU A 69 -0.61 6.93 2.04
N VAL A 70 0.08 6.86 3.17
CA VAL A 70 -0.08 7.84 4.24
C VAL A 70 1.21 8.65 4.31
N VAL A 71 1.08 9.96 4.20
CA VAL A 71 2.20 10.89 4.25
C VAL A 71 2.22 11.56 5.62
N ILE A 72 3.38 11.47 6.28
CA ILE A 72 3.58 12.10 7.58
C ILE A 72 4.66 13.15 7.43
N GLN A 73 4.32 14.39 7.81
CA GLN A 73 5.24 15.51 7.81
C GLN A 73 5.35 16.11 9.21
N PRO A 74 6.50 16.71 9.56
CA PRO A 74 6.62 17.38 10.85
C PRO A 74 5.55 18.46 11.00
N TRP A 75 4.95 18.51 12.18
CA TRP A 75 4.02 19.57 12.56
C TRP A 75 2.74 19.64 11.73
N LYS A 76 2.45 18.60 10.94
CA LYS A 76 1.23 18.55 10.13
C LYS A 76 0.48 17.26 10.43
N ARG A 77 -0.81 17.28 10.16
CA ARG A 77 -1.63 16.08 10.28
C ARG A 77 -1.26 15.10 9.20
N PRO A 78 -1.31 13.80 9.48
CA PRO A 78 -1.11 12.80 8.43
C PRO A 78 -2.10 13.00 7.28
N VAL A 79 -1.62 12.75 6.07
CA VAL A 79 -2.46 12.83 4.87
C VAL A 79 -2.62 11.42 4.32
N HIS A 80 -3.85 10.99 4.16
CA HIS A 80 -4.17 9.68 3.62
C HIS A 80 -4.58 9.82 2.16
N LEU A 81 -3.83 9.17 1.30
CA LEU A 81 -4.08 9.16 -0.14
C LEU A 81 -4.51 7.76 -0.53
N ALA A 82 -5.80 7.59 -0.78
CA ALA A 82 -6.35 6.30 -1.14
C ALA A 82 -6.10 5.97 -2.60
N ASP A 83 -5.98 4.69 -2.91
CA ASP A 83 -5.96 4.17 -4.28
C ASP A 83 -4.84 4.80 -5.12
N GLN A 84 -3.62 4.68 -4.65
CA GLN A 84 -2.47 5.31 -5.28
C GLN A 84 -1.83 4.47 -6.38
N TRP A 85 -2.17 3.20 -6.46
CA TRP A 85 -1.54 2.31 -7.43
C TRP A 85 -2.42 1.08 -7.65
N ARG A 86 -2.36 0.56 -8.87
CA ARG A 86 -3.03 -0.69 -9.22
C ARG A 86 -2.10 -1.50 -10.12
N PRO A 87 -2.17 -2.83 -10.05
CA PRO A 87 -1.32 -3.66 -10.91
C PRO A 87 -1.46 -3.35 -12.40
N ASP A 88 -2.63 -2.94 -12.83
CA ASP A 88 -2.89 -2.65 -14.23
C ASP A 88 -2.44 -1.25 -14.66
N PHE A 89 -1.83 -0.48 -13.76
CA PHE A 89 -1.18 0.77 -14.12
C PHE A 89 0.12 0.52 -14.87
N ALA A 90 0.55 -0.73 -14.97
CA ALA A 90 1.79 -1.02 -15.64
C ALA A 90 1.78 -0.42 -17.03
N PRO A 91 2.89 0.18 -17.45
CA PRO A 91 2.93 0.90 -18.73
C PRO A 91 2.95 -0.01 -19.94
N SER A 92 3.11 -1.19 -19.80
CA SER A 92 3.27 -2.27 -20.75
C SER A 92 2.56 -2.11 -22.07
N GLY A 93 2.77 -1.08 -22.78
CA GLY A 93 2.21 -1.00 -24.10
C GLY A 93 0.69 -1.00 -24.13
N ARG A 94 0.18 -0.42 -23.18
CA ARG A 94 -1.27 -0.27 -23.14
C ARG A 94 -1.68 0.94 -23.88
#